data_29f9f4a13bb639d318ba328e1fcd9d6c
#
_entry.id   29f9f4a13bb639d318ba328e1fcd9d6c
#
_cell.length_a   1.000
_cell.length_b   1.000
_cell.length_c   1.000
_cell.angle_alpha   90.00
_cell.angle_beta   90.00
_cell.angle_gamma   90.00
#
_symmetry.space_group_name_H-M   'P 1'
#
loop_
_entity.id
_entity.type
_entity.pdbx_description
1 polymer ?
#
loop_
_entity_poly.entity_id
_entity_poly.type
_entity_poly.pdbx_seq_one_letter_code
_entity_poly.pdbx_strand_id
1 'polypeptide(L)'
;MKNSLLVIGAGLSGAEAAWQAAQRGIPTELAEMRPYKKSPAHHTDFFAELVCSNSFRAANVENAVGLLKEEMRRLGSLIMEAADATRVPAGGALAVDRVPFSEYVTEKIKNHPLITITHEEVTEIPEERPCIIASGPLTSDGLSSAITRLTGEEYFHFHDAAAPIVTVESLNMNKVYRAARYGKGGADYLNCPFTEDEYKAFWQALTTAECAELHEFEKDDTVFEGCMPVEVMGARGIDTLRYGPMKPVGLELPGTDTVPYAVVQLRQDNGSATLYNIVGFQTHLKFPEQKRVFSMIPGLEKAEFVRYGVMHRNSYINSPELLLPTLQYRKRDSLFFAGQLTGVEGYLESASMGLLAGINAAKLCKEEACITFPKETSLGALSHYISTGPNDNFQPMNVNFGIISPLGIKKRMKKREKNALLAQRALEAIEVMKEKI
;
A
#
# COMPACT_ATOMS: atom_id res chain seq x y z
N MET A 1 21.54 19.91 19.64
CA MET A 1 21.08 19.00 18.59
C MET A 1 19.56 19.06 18.30
N LYS A 2 18.87 20.12 18.74
CA LYS A 2 17.43 20.32 18.44
C LYS A 2 17.11 20.53 16.94
N ASN A 3 18.11 20.80 16.10
CA ASN A 3 17.95 21.15 14.70
C ASN A 3 18.23 19.99 13.73
N SER A 4 18.23 18.74 14.21
CA SER A 4 18.34 17.54 13.36
C SER A 4 17.22 16.56 13.66
N LEU A 5 16.77 15.84 12.64
CA LEU A 5 15.68 14.88 12.72
C LEU A 5 16.23 13.45 12.68
N LEU A 6 15.67 12.54 13.48
CA LEU A 6 15.82 11.11 13.31
C LEU A 6 14.55 10.54 12.65
N VAL A 7 14.74 9.75 11.60
CA VAL A 7 13.68 8.93 10.98
C VAL A 7 14.04 7.46 11.14
N ILE A 8 13.15 6.67 11.74
CA ILE A 8 13.37 5.24 12.00
C ILE A 8 12.57 4.41 10.98
N GLY A 9 13.30 3.66 10.14
CA GLY A 9 12.77 2.84 9.05
C GLY A 9 12.82 3.54 7.70
N ALA A 10 13.42 2.90 6.70
CA ALA A 10 13.54 3.40 5.32
C ALA A 10 12.55 2.72 4.35
N GLY A 11 11.34 2.39 4.82
CA GLY A 11 10.21 2.01 3.97
C GLY A 11 9.64 3.22 3.21
N LEU A 12 8.48 3.04 2.55
CA LEU A 12 7.81 4.10 1.80
C LEU A 12 7.60 5.38 2.63
N SER A 13 7.14 5.22 3.86
CA SER A 13 6.85 6.35 4.75
C SER A 13 8.11 7.04 5.25
N GLY A 14 9.12 6.29 5.69
CA GLY A 14 10.34 6.87 6.25
C GLY A 14 11.23 7.51 5.19
N ALA A 15 11.36 6.90 4.01
CA ALA A 15 12.06 7.51 2.88
C ALA A 15 11.39 8.83 2.45
N GLU A 16 10.05 8.85 2.37
CA GLU A 16 9.30 10.07 2.08
C GLU A 16 9.48 11.13 3.17
N ALA A 17 9.42 10.74 4.46
CA ALA A 17 9.59 11.67 5.58
C ALA A 17 10.99 12.29 5.61
N ALA A 18 12.04 11.48 5.43
CA ALA A 18 13.42 11.95 5.37
C ALA A 18 13.63 12.91 4.19
N TRP A 19 13.08 12.59 3.02
CA TRP A 19 13.10 13.46 1.85
C TRP A 19 12.44 14.81 2.11
N GLN A 20 11.24 14.81 2.65
CA GLN A 20 10.48 16.03 2.92
C GLN A 20 11.17 16.95 3.94
N ALA A 21 11.78 16.36 4.97
CA ALA A 21 12.54 17.14 5.95
C ALA A 21 13.83 17.72 5.34
N ALA A 22 14.57 16.93 4.59
CA ALA A 22 15.82 17.35 3.97
C ALA A 22 15.59 18.42 2.87
N GLN A 23 14.53 18.31 2.08
CA GLN A 23 14.13 19.35 1.10
C GLN A 23 13.81 20.69 1.76
N ARG A 24 13.47 20.69 3.05
CA ARG A 24 13.22 21.89 3.86
C ARG A 24 14.44 22.36 4.66
N GLY A 25 15.62 21.80 4.33
CA GLY A 25 16.89 22.21 4.91
C GLY A 25 17.21 21.61 6.28
N ILE A 26 16.52 20.55 6.69
CA ILE A 26 16.77 19.89 7.98
C ILE A 26 17.74 18.72 7.81
N PRO A 27 18.91 18.74 8.49
CA PRO A 27 19.78 17.58 8.58
C PRO A 27 19.01 16.39 9.17
N THR A 28 18.96 15.29 8.43
CA THR A 28 18.12 14.14 8.75
C THR A 28 18.96 12.88 8.78
N GLU A 29 18.89 12.17 9.89
CA GLU A 29 19.41 10.82 10.01
C GLU A 29 18.29 9.82 9.72
N LEU A 30 18.54 8.91 8.77
CA LEU A 30 17.64 7.82 8.41
C LEU A 30 18.22 6.50 8.91
N ALA A 31 17.65 5.95 9.97
CA ALA A 31 18.05 4.67 10.54
C ALA A 31 17.27 3.52 9.88
N GLU A 32 17.98 2.56 9.30
CA GLU A 32 17.41 1.38 8.65
C GLU A 32 18.16 0.12 9.09
N MET A 33 17.44 -0.90 9.53
CA MET A 33 18.08 -2.12 10.04
C MET A 33 18.71 -3.00 8.94
N ARG A 34 18.29 -2.86 7.68
CA ARG A 34 18.91 -3.54 6.54
C ARG A 34 20.24 -2.89 6.18
N PRO A 35 21.24 -3.64 5.72
CA PRO A 35 21.19 -5.06 5.36
C PRO A 35 21.39 -6.04 6.53
N TYR A 36 21.71 -5.57 7.73
CA TYR A 36 22.11 -6.45 8.85
C TYR A 36 20.96 -7.24 9.44
N LYS A 37 19.76 -6.69 9.43
CA LYS A 37 18.52 -7.36 9.87
C LYS A 37 17.41 -7.11 8.85
N LYS A 38 16.71 -8.17 8.43
CA LYS A 38 15.58 -8.07 7.49
C LYS A 38 14.29 -8.50 8.19
N SER A 39 13.17 -7.87 7.81
CA SER A 39 11.87 -8.41 8.17
C SER A 39 11.53 -9.62 7.30
N PRO A 40 10.55 -10.45 7.67
CA PRO A 40 10.14 -11.62 6.88
C PRO A 40 9.69 -11.31 5.44
N ALA A 41 9.28 -10.07 5.16
CA ALA A 41 8.76 -9.67 3.86
C ALA A 41 9.78 -9.01 2.93
N HIS A 42 10.90 -8.50 3.45
CA HIS A 42 11.92 -7.80 2.66
C HIS A 42 12.96 -8.77 2.09
N HIS A 43 13.27 -8.62 0.81
CA HIS A 43 14.21 -9.46 0.07
C HIS A 43 15.45 -8.71 -0.38
N THR A 44 15.36 -7.39 -0.56
CA THR A 44 16.46 -6.52 -1.01
C THR A 44 16.96 -5.62 0.11
N ASP A 45 18.06 -4.92 -0.14
CA ASP A 45 18.60 -3.90 0.76
C ASP A 45 18.18 -2.48 0.33
N PHE A 46 17.37 -2.36 -0.73
CA PHE A 46 16.85 -1.09 -1.21
C PHE A 46 15.77 -0.51 -0.29
N PHE A 47 15.70 0.81 -0.25
CA PHE A 47 14.66 1.53 0.47
C PHE A 47 13.32 1.46 -0.27
N ALA A 48 12.23 1.69 0.44
CA ALA A 48 10.87 1.68 -0.12
C ALA A 48 10.53 0.41 -0.93
N GLU A 49 11.06 -0.76 -0.55
CA GLU A 49 10.75 -2.03 -1.21
C GLU A 49 9.26 -2.34 -1.16
N LEU A 50 8.68 -2.68 -2.33
CA LEU A 50 7.26 -3.03 -2.46
C LEU A 50 7.07 -4.54 -2.18
N VAL A 51 6.69 -4.88 -0.98
CA VAL A 51 6.67 -6.27 -0.48
C VAL A 51 5.44 -7.07 -0.91
N CYS A 52 4.28 -6.44 -1.17
CA CYS A 52 3.03 -7.12 -1.50
C CYS A 52 2.73 -7.08 -3.01
N SER A 53 2.53 -5.88 -3.56
CA SER A 53 2.10 -5.64 -4.94
C SER A 53 3.01 -4.60 -5.59
N ASN A 54 3.07 -4.57 -6.93
CA ASN A 54 3.73 -3.47 -7.66
C ASN A 54 2.75 -2.35 -8.04
N SER A 55 1.51 -2.40 -7.57
CA SER A 55 0.46 -1.46 -7.95
C SER A 55 0.19 -0.43 -6.86
N PHE A 56 0.14 0.82 -7.26
CA PHE A 56 -0.39 1.93 -6.47
C PHE A 56 -1.88 2.19 -6.75
N ARG A 57 -2.61 1.20 -7.30
CA ARG A 57 -4.05 1.27 -7.60
C ARG A 57 -4.42 2.33 -8.64
N ALA A 58 -5.70 2.74 -8.70
CA ALA A 58 -6.23 3.64 -9.74
C ALA A 58 -5.46 4.97 -9.85
N ALA A 59 -5.14 5.39 -11.09
CA ALA A 59 -4.37 6.61 -11.36
C ALA A 59 -5.25 7.88 -11.47
N ASN A 60 -6.52 7.74 -11.87
CA ASN A 60 -7.41 8.87 -12.14
C ASN A 60 -7.87 9.55 -10.84
N VAL A 61 -7.86 10.89 -10.80
CA VAL A 61 -8.27 11.74 -9.66
C VAL A 61 -9.76 11.59 -9.27
N GLU A 62 -10.61 11.04 -10.15
CA GLU A 62 -12.00 10.69 -9.82
C GLU A 62 -12.08 9.44 -8.86
N ASN A 63 -10.93 8.84 -8.55
CA ASN A 63 -10.76 7.86 -7.47
C ASN A 63 -9.96 8.52 -6.34
N ALA A 64 -10.35 8.29 -5.10
CA ALA A 64 -9.69 8.95 -3.95
C ALA A 64 -8.18 8.67 -3.87
N VAL A 65 -7.74 7.45 -4.21
CA VAL A 65 -6.31 7.11 -4.26
C VAL A 65 -5.59 7.81 -5.44
N GLY A 66 -6.28 8.08 -6.54
CA GLY A 66 -5.75 8.89 -7.65
C GLY A 66 -5.61 10.36 -7.26
N LEU A 67 -6.58 10.87 -6.50
CA LEU A 67 -6.52 12.21 -5.92
C LEU A 67 -5.35 12.33 -4.94
N LEU A 68 -5.16 11.38 -4.02
CA LEU A 68 -4.03 11.36 -3.09
C LEU A 68 -2.68 11.41 -3.82
N LYS A 69 -2.53 10.67 -4.95
CA LYS A 69 -1.32 10.74 -5.78
C LYS A 69 -1.04 12.14 -6.29
N GLU A 70 -2.07 12.79 -6.80
CA GLU A 70 -1.93 14.15 -7.35
C GLU A 70 -1.63 15.19 -6.25
N GLU A 71 -2.23 15.04 -5.08
CA GLU A 71 -1.89 15.84 -3.89
C GLU A 71 -0.41 15.67 -3.52
N MET A 72 0.07 14.42 -3.44
CA MET A 72 1.47 14.12 -3.13
C MET A 72 2.44 14.66 -4.19
N ARG A 73 2.11 14.55 -5.50
CA ARG A 73 2.93 15.12 -6.59
C ARG A 73 3.10 16.64 -6.42
N ARG A 74 2.02 17.34 -6.15
CA ARG A 74 2.04 18.80 -5.95
C ARG A 74 2.88 19.20 -4.72
N LEU A 75 2.99 18.33 -3.75
CA LEU A 75 3.79 18.51 -2.54
C LEU A 75 5.25 18.05 -2.68
N GLY A 76 5.67 17.61 -3.87
CA GLY A 76 7.06 17.19 -4.13
C GLY A 76 7.44 15.84 -3.52
N SER A 77 6.51 14.86 -3.57
CA SER A 77 6.74 13.51 -3.07
C SER A 77 7.80 12.76 -3.87
N LEU A 78 8.83 12.24 -3.19
CA LEU A 78 9.83 11.35 -3.75
C LEU A 78 9.19 10.03 -4.23
N ILE A 79 8.26 9.48 -3.47
CA ILE A 79 7.60 8.21 -3.80
C ILE A 79 6.80 8.37 -5.10
N MET A 80 6.15 9.51 -5.32
CA MET A 80 5.44 9.76 -6.57
C MET A 80 6.39 10.02 -7.75
N GLU A 81 7.50 10.74 -7.53
CA GLU A 81 8.54 10.94 -8.55
C GLU A 81 9.10 9.60 -9.03
N ALA A 82 9.47 8.71 -8.09
CA ALA A 82 9.96 7.37 -8.39
C ALA A 82 8.90 6.51 -9.12
N ALA A 83 7.64 6.57 -8.67
CA ALA A 83 6.56 5.80 -9.28
C ALA A 83 6.26 6.23 -10.72
N ASP A 84 6.33 7.52 -11.01
CA ASP A 84 6.14 8.04 -12.37
C ASP A 84 7.33 7.70 -13.29
N ALA A 85 8.56 7.71 -12.76
CA ALA A 85 9.79 7.36 -13.49
C ALA A 85 9.89 5.86 -13.85
N THR A 86 9.30 4.98 -13.04
CA THR A 86 9.45 3.52 -13.18
C THR A 86 8.14 2.81 -13.55
N ARG A 87 7.21 3.55 -14.13
CA ARG A 87 5.87 3.08 -14.49
C ARG A 87 5.91 1.94 -15.50
N VAL A 88 5.05 0.93 -15.27
CA VAL A 88 4.77 -0.15 -16.21
C VAL A 88 3.29 -0.13 -16.64
N PRO A 89 2.95 -0.72 -17.81
CA PRO A 89 1.57 -0.78 -18.28
C PRO A 89 0.65 -1.52 -17.32
N ALA A 90 -0.45 -0.89 -16.91
CA ALA A 90 -1.44 -1.46 -15.98
C ALA A 90 -2.85 -0.87 -16.18
N GLY A 91 -3.26 -0.59 -17.41
CA GLY A 91 -4.57 -0.01 -17.72
C GLY A 91 -4.81 1.31 -17.01
N GLY A 92 -5.90 1.41 -16.24
CA GLY A 92 -6.24 2.60 -15.45
C GLY A 92 -5.55 2.70 -14.09
N ALA A 93 -4.62 1.79 -13.76
CA ALA A 93 -3.84 1.83 -12.54
C ALA A 93 -2.44 2.44 -12.76
N LEU A 94 -1.80 2.88 -11.68
CA LEU A 94 -0.37 3.14 -11.65
C LEU A 94 0.31 1.91 -11.07
N ALA A 95 1.11 1.21 -11.88
CA ALA A 95 1.99 0.14 -11.45
C ALA A 95 3.43 0.46 -11.84
N VAL A 96 4.38 -0.09 -11.12
CA VAL A 96 5.81 0.20 -11.29
C VAL A 96 6.63 -1.08 -11.47
N ASP A 97 7.80 -0.96 -12.07
CA ASP A 97 8.83 -1.98 -11.96
C ASP A 97 9.44 -1.88 -10.56
N ARG A 98 9.32 -2.96 -9.75
CA ARG A 98 9.65 -2.93 -8.31
C ARG A 98 11.10 -2.60 -8.02
N VAL A 99 12.02 -3.23 -8.77
CA VAL A 99 13.45 -3.06 -8.50
C VAL A 99 13.91 -1.67 -8.89
N PRO A 100 13.68 -1.17 -10.12
CA PRO A 100 14.00 0.21 -10.48
C PRO A 100 13.34 1.26 -9.60
N PHE A 101 12.10 1.01 -9.11
CA PHE A 101 11.43 1.92 -8.19
C PHE A 101 12.22 2.06 -6.87
N SER A 102 12.58 0.93 -6.26
CA SER A 102 13.30 0.93 -4.98
C SER A 102 14.74 1.44 -5.12
N GLU A 103 15.40 1.12 -6.25
CA GLU A 103 16.71 1.68 -6.60
C GLU A 103 16.65 3.20 -6.72
N TYR A 104 15.66 3.72 -7.46
CA TYR A 104 15.47 5.16 -7.63
C TYR A 104 15.34 5.90 -6.29
N VAL A 105 14.46 5.41 -5.40
CA VAL A 105 14.28 5.99 -4.06
C VAL A 105 15.58 5.92 -3.26
N THR A 106 16.26 4.77 -3.31
CA THR A 106 17.52 4.55 -2.58
C THR A 106 18.61 5.51 -3.04
N GLU A 107 18.78 5.69 -4.34
CA GLU A 107 19.79 6.60 -4.91
C GLU A 107 19.50 8.05 -4.56
N LYS A 108 18.25 8.49 -4.67
CA LYS A 108 17.84 9.86 -4.30
C LYS A 108 18.14 10.16 -2.84
N ILE A 109 17.82 9.23 -1.94
CA ILE A 109 18.09 9.38 -0.49
C ILE A 109 19.60 9.38 -0.22
N LYS A 110 20.35 8.42 -0.78
CA LYS A 110 21.81 8.32 -0.59
C LYS A 110 22.59 9.54 -1.10
N ASN A 111 22.12 10.14 -2.18
CA ASN A 111 22.78 11.28 -2.81
C ASN A 111 22.33 12.63 -2.24
N HIS A 112 21.40 12.67 -1.30
CA HIS A 112 20.93 13.92 -0.71
C HIS A 112 21.92 14.43 0.35
N PRO A 113 22.46 15.66 0.23
CA PRO A 113 23.53 16.17 1.10
C PRO A 113 23.14 16.32 2.58
N LEU A 114 21.86 16.41 2.88
CA LEU A 114 21.34 16.56 4.26
C LEU A 114 20.81 15.25 4.85
N ILE A 115 20.89 14.12 4.15
CA ILE A 115 20.47 12.83 4.68
C ILE A 115 21.68 11.97 4.99
N THR A 116 21.81 11.57 6.24
CA THR A 116 22.81 10.59 6.70
C THR A 116 22.09 9.27 6.97
N ILE A 117 22.61 8.17 6.44
CA ILE A 117 22.04 6.85 6.62
C ILE A 117 22.84 6.11 7.68
N THR A 118 22.13 5.54 8.68
CA THR A 118 22.70 4.61 9.65
C THR A 118 22.06 3.23 9.46
N HIS A 119 22.90 2.20 9.40
CA HIS A 119 22.45 0.82 9.24
C HIS A 119 22.45 0.14 10.62
N GLU A 120 21.36 0.33 11.35
CA GLU A 120 21.19 -0.23 12.69
C GLU A 120 19.72 -0.50 13.02
N GLU A 121 19.48 -1.44 13.90
CA GLU A 121 18.18 -1.63 14.54
C GLU A 121 18.05 -0.67 15.71
N VAL A 122 17.15 0.28 15.61
CA VAL A 122 16.81 1.18 16.71
C VAL A 122 15.88 0.44 17.67
N THR A 123 16.31 0.24 18.91
CA THR A 123 15.54 -0.47 19.96
C THR A 123 15.11 0.44 21.09
N GLU A 124 15.59 1.69 21.12
CA GLU A 124 15.23 2.73 22.10
C GLU A 124 14.86 4.02 21.38
N ILE A 125 13.78 4.68 21.82
CA ILE A 125 13.28 5.92 21.21
C ILE A 125 13.99 7.11 21.86
N PRO A 126 14.83 7.88 21.15
CA PRO A 126 15.59 8.98 21.74
C PRO A 126 14.68 10.12 22.18
N GLU A 127 14.99 10.74 23.33
CA GLU A 127 14.21 11.85 23.89
C GLU A 127 14.76 13.23 23.51
N GLU A 128 16.04 13.30 23.16
CA GLU A 128 16.79 14.57 23.05
C GLU A 128 16.59 15.31 21.74
N ARG A 129 16.00 14.68 20.72
CA ARG A 129 15.79 15.26 19.38
C ARG A 129 14.44 14.85 18.76
N PRO A 130 13.92 15.62 17.82
CA PRO A 130 12.75 15.22 17.03
C PRO A 130 12.96 13.87 16.36
N CYS A 131 11.93 13.02 16.40
CA CYS A 131 11.99 11.66 15.88
C CYS A 131 10.68 11.30 15.15
N ILE A 132 10.80 10.61 14.00
CA ILE A 132 9.67 10.01 13.29
C ILE A 132 9.85 8.49 13.32
N ILE A 133 8.87 7.78 13.87
CA ILE A 133 8.80 6.32 13.80
C ILE A 133 7.99 5.94 12.56
N ALA A 134 8.67 5.40 11.54
CA ALA A 134 8.13 5.01 10.25
C ALA A 134 8.51 3.56 9.89
N SER A 135 8.62 2.70 10.91
CA SER A 135 9.11 1.31 10.82
C SER A 135 8.14 0.35 10.11
N GLY A 136 6.92 0.82 9.82
CA GLY A 136 5.92 0.05 9.07
C GLY A 136 5.25 -1.06 9.89
N PRO A 137 4.49 -1.95 9.23
CA PRO A 137 3.68 -2.97 9.90
C PRO A 137 4.48 -4.15 10.43
N LEU A 138 5.75 -4.30 10.00
CA LEU A 138 6.67 -5.36 10.42
C LEU A 138 7.80 -4.77 11.27
N THR A 139 7.43 -3.90 12.21
CA THR A 139 8.35 -3.32 13.19
C THR A 139 9.07 -4.42 13.98
N SER A 140 10.38 -4.25 14.20
CA SER A 140 11.18 -5.22 14.94
C SER A 140 10.74 -5.35 16.40
N ASP A 141 10.97 -6.51 17.01
CA ASP A 141 10.55 -6.78 18.39
C ASP A 141 11.15 -5.78 19.39
N GLY A 142 12.41 -5.37 19.17
CA GLY A 142 13.09 -4.38 20.03
C GLY A 142 12.37 -3.03 20.00
N LEU A 143 12.13 -2.49 18.80
CA LEU A 143 11.42 -1.22 18.64
C LEU A 143 9.95 -1.32 19.05
N SER A 144 9.30 -2.45 18.75
CA SER A 144 7.92 -2.72 19.16
C SER A 144 7.78 -2.66 20.69
N SER A 145 8.69 -3.32 21.40
CA SER A 145 8.74 -3.27 22.86
C SER A 145 8.97 -1.84 23.40
N ALA A 146 9.81 -1.04 22.74
CA ALA A 146 10.04 0.35 23.12
C ALA A 146 8.78 1.20 22.92
N ILE A 147 8.04 1.00 21.81
CA ILE A 147 6.78 1.70 21.55
C ILE A 147 5.71 1.30 22.57
N THR A 148 5.57 0.01 22.89
CA THR A 148 4.64 -0.47 23.92
C THR A 148 4.95 0.14 25.30
N ARG A 149 6.23 0.19 25.71
CA ARG A 149 6.63 0.85 26.95
C ARG A 149 6.28 2.34 26.97
N LEU A 150 6.46 3.03 25.83
CA LEU A 150 6.20 4.47 25.70
C LEU A 150 4.72 4.80 25.73
N THR A 151 3.91 4.02 25.01
CA THR A 151 2.47 4.27 24.85
C THR A 151 1.65 3.71 26.01
N GLY A 152 2.09 2.62 26.60
CA GLY A 152 1.35 1.84 27.60
C GLY A 152 0.26 0.98 26.98
N GLU A 153 0.24 0.84 25.64
CA GLU A 153 -0.79 0.13 24.90
C GLU A 153 -0.20 -1.02 24.08
N GLU A 154 -0.94 -2.10 23.95
CA GLU A 154 -0.63 -3.19 23.04
C GLU A 154 -0.96 -2.81 21.59
N TYR A 155 -0.29 -3.44 20.63
CA TYR A 155 -0.60 -3.27 19.22
C TYR A 155 -1.90 -3.95 18.84
N PHE A 156 -2.65 -3.31 17.95
CA PHE A 156 -3.64 -4.02 17.13
C PHE A 156 -2.95 -4.74 15.97
N HIS A 157 -3.57 -5.83 15.52
CA HIS A 157 -3.04 -6.64 14.44
C HIS A 157 -4.12 -6.91 13.38
N PHE A 158 -3.66 -7.06 12.15
CA PHE A 158 -4.47 -7.62 11.06
C PHE A 158 -3.57 -8.44 10.12
N HIS A 159 -4.18 -9.31 9.34
CA HIS A 159 -3.45 -10.14 8.38
C HIS A 159 -3.55 -9.54 6.98
N ASP A 160 -2.40 -9.46 6.30
CA ASP A 160 -2.27 -9.10 4.88
C ASP A 160 -1.61 -10.27 4.14
N ALA A 161 -2.05 -10.52 2.92
CA ALA A 161 -1.55 -11.60 2.09
C ALA A 161 -1.02 -11.08 0.75
N ALA A 162 0.14 -11.59 0.31
CA ALA A 162 0.71 -11.30 -0.99
C ALA A 162 0.19 -12.28 -2.05
N ALA A 163 0.02 -11.81 -3.29
CA ALA A 163 -0.34 -12.64 -4.43
C ALA A 163 0.90 -13.23 -5.12
N PRO A 164 0.81 -14.42 -5.74
CA PRO A 164 1.91 -15.06 -6.45
C PRO A 164 2.31 -14.31 -7.72
N ILE A 165 3.59 -14.51 -8.13
CA ILE A 165 4.15 -13.99 -9.37
C ILE A 165 4.65 -15.17 -10.20
N VAL A 166 4.34 -15.17 -11.50
CA VAL A 166 4.70 -16.19 -12.47
C VAL A 166 5.52 -15.62 -13.63
N THR A 167 6.33 -16.48 -14.30
CA THR A 167 7.05 -16.09 -15.52
C THR A 167 6.13 -16.16 -16.73
N VAL A 168 6.23 -15.21 -17.67
CA VAL A 168 5.42 -15.21 -18.89
C VAL A 168 5.78 -16.38 -19.81
N GLU A 169 7.04 -16.80 -19.82
CA GLU A 169 7.53 -17.92 -20.68
C GLU A 169 6.87 -19.25 -20.31
N SER A 170 6.45 -19.41 -19.08
CA SER A 170 5.78 -20.61 -18.59
C SER A 170 4.28 -20.66 -18.89
N LEU A 171 3.70 -19.57 -19.41
CA LEU A 171 2.27 -19.46 -19.69
C LEU A 171 1.91 -20.07 -21.04
N ASN A 172 0.77 -20.74 -21.11
CA ASN A 172 0.19 -21.18 -22.39
C ASN A 172 -0.57 -20.03 -23.07
N MET A 173 0.14 -19.26 -23.90
CA MET A 173 -0.40 -18.07 -24.56
C MET A 173 -1.55 -18.36 -25.54
N ASN A 174 -1.81 -19.62 -25.90
CA ASN A 174 -2.97 -20.01 -26.73
C ASN A 174 -4.29 -20.01 -25.93
N LYS A 175 -4.22 -20.03 -24.60
CA LYS A 175 -5.38 -20.04 -23.70
C LYS A 175 -5.66 -18.69 -23.06
N VAL A 176 -4.78 -17.72 -23.24
CA VAL A 176 -4.90 -16.38 -22.64
C VAL A 176 -5.02 -15.32 -23.72
N TYR A 177 -5.61 -14.19 -23.39
CA TYR A 177 -5.73 -13.05 -24.31
C TYR A 177 -5.40 -11.73 -23.61
N ARG A 178 -4.97 -10.75 -24.41
CA ARG A 178 -4.67 -9.42 -23.94
C ARG A 178 -5.91 -8.53 -24.02
N ALA A 179 -6.31 -7.94 -22.89
CA ALA A 179 -7.36 -6.93 -22.83
C ALA A 179 -7.26 -6.13 -21.53
N ALA A 180 -7.87 -4.95 -21.52
CA ALA A 180 -8.15 -4.20 -20.29
C ALA A 180 -9.67 -4.12 -20.10
N ARG A 181 -10.14 -4.25 -18.88
CA ARG A 181 -11.55 -4.24 -18.52
C ARG A 181 -12.25 -2.96 -19.01
N TYR A 182 -13.33 -3.11 -19.76
CA TYR A 182 -14.07 -2.01 -20.39
C TYR A 182 -13.23 -1.18 -21.37
N GLY A 183 -12.18 -1.73 -21.96
CA GLY A 183 -11.30 -1.02 -22.87
C GLY A 183 -10.57 0.18 -22.25
N LYS A 184 -10.41 0.22 -20.93
CA LYS A 184 -9.73 1.32 -20.22
C LYS A 184 -8.23 1.15 -20.28
N GLY A 185 -7.55 2.04 -20.99
CA GLY A 185 -6.11 1.96 -21.26
C GLY A 185 -5.78 1.05 -22.44
N GLY A 186 -4.55 0.54 -22.49
CA GLY A 186 -4.11 -0.47 -23.46
C GLY A 186 -4.59 -1.88 -23.11
N ALA A 187 -4.28 -2.86 -23.97
CA ALA A 187 -4.50 -4.28 -23.68
C ALA A 187 -3.43 -4.83 -22.73
N ASP A 188 -3.33 -4.24 -21.54
CA ASP A 188 -2.19 -4.34 -20.64
C ASP A 188 -2.20 -5.58 -19.73
N TYR A 189 -3.36 -6.26 -19.63
CA TYR A 189 -3.50 -7.47 -18.82
C TYR A 189 -3.55 -8.72 -19.70
N LEU A 190 -2.96 -9.82 -19.22
CA LEU A 190 -3.25 -11.15 -19.71
C LEU A 190 -4.48 -11.68 -18.97
N ASN A 191 -5.45 -12.22 -19.68
CA ASN A 191 -6.71 -12.70 -19.14
C ASN A 191 -6.82 -14.20 -19.37
N CYS A 192 -7.09 -14.95 -18.31
CA CYS A 192 -7.25 -16.40 -18.28
C CYS A 192 -8.74 -16.72 -18.15
N PRO A 193 -9.46 -17.02 -19.26
CA PRO A 193 -10.89 -17.28 -19.24
C PRO A 193 -11.18 -18.70 -18.75
N PHE A 194 -12.21 -18.85 -17.94
CA PHE A 194 -12.73 -20.13 -17.48
C PHE A 194 -14.06 -20.44 -18.14
N THR A 195 -14.27 -21.71 -18.48
CA THR A 195 -15.58 -22.31 -18.64
C THR A 195 -16.24 -22.54 -17.28
N GLU A 196 -17.54 -22.86 -17.25
CA GLU A 196 -18.25 -23.15 -16.01
C GLU A 196 -17.68 -24.37 -15.27
N ASP A 197 -17.39 -25.44 -16.00
CA ASP A 197 -16.86 -26.68 -15.42
C ASP A 197 -15.44 -26.51 -14.87
N GLU A 198 -14.56 -25.82 -15.61
CA GLU A 198 -13.21 -25.47 -15.15
C GLU A 198 -13.28 -24.61 -13.86
N TYR A 199 -14.18 -23.63 -13.81
CA TYR A 199 -14.37 -22.79 -12.64
C TYR A 199 -14.82 -23.58 -11.42
N LYS A 200 -15.83 -24.45 -11.58
CA LYS A 200 -16.34 -25.27 -10.46
C LYS A 200 -15.27 -26.20 -9.92
N ALA A 201 -14.48 -26.84 -10.80
CA ALA A 201 -13.37 -27.68 -10.40
C ALA A 201 -12.28 -26.89 -9.67
N PHE A 202 -11.93 -25.70 -10.18
CA PHE A 202 -10.99 -24.78 -9.56
C PHE A 202 -11.48 -24.30 -8.17
N TRP A 203 -12.74 -23.85 -8.09
CA TRP A 203 -13.34 -23.39 -6.84
C TRP A 203 -13.34 -24.48 -5.76
N GLN A 204 -13.70 -25.71 -6.14
CA GLN A 204 -13.66 -26.86 -5.24
C GLN A 204 -12.24 -27.14 -4.75
N ALA A 205 -11.25 -27.14 -5.64
CA ALA A 205 -9.85 -27.36 -5.30
C ALA A 205 -9.30 -26.25 -4.39
N LEU A 206 -9.68 -24.99 -4.65
CA LEU A 206 -9.25 -23.82 -3.88
C LEU A 206 -9.80 -23.84 -2.45
N THR A 207 -11.09 -24.12 -2.29
CA THR A 207 -11.78 -24.07 -0.99
C THR A 207 -11.50 -25.28 -0.10
N THR A 208 -10.92 -26.35 -0.66
CA THR A 208 -10.51 -27.55 0.08
C THR A 208 -8.99 -27.70 0.22
N ALA A 209 -8.23 -26.75 -0.28
CA ALA A 209 -6.77 -26.76 -0.24
C ALA A 209 -6.24 -26.53 1.18
N GLU A 210 -5.09 -27.12 1.49
CA GLU A 210 -4.43 -26.93 2.77
C GLU A 210 -3.82 -25.53 2.90
N CYS A 211 -4.19 -24.84 3.97
CA CYS A 211 -3.61 -23.56 4.36
C CYS A 211 -2.37 -23.76 5.24
N ALA A 212 -1.49 -22.75 5.28
CA ALA A 212 -0.44 -22.69 6.29
C ALA A 212 -1.08 -22.61 7.68
N GLU A 213 -0.46 -23.24 8.66
CA GLU A 213 -0.94 -23.18 10.05
C GLU A 213 -0.82 -21.74 10.55
N LEU A 214 -1.94 -21.19 11.02
CA LEU A 214 -1.95 -19.96 11.79
C LEU A 214 -1.52 -20.29 13.21
N HIS A 215 -0.62 -19.53 13.79
CA HIS A 215 -0.27 -19.64 15.20
C HIS A 215 -1.52 -19.37 16.07
N GLU A 216 -1.56 -19.94 17.30
CA GLU A 216 -2.76 -19.83 18.16
C GLU A 216 -3.21 -18.38 18.41
N PHE A 217 -2.26 -17.46 18.50
CA PHE A 217 -2.51 -16.03 18.65
C PHE A 217 -2.99 -15.32 17.37
N GLU A 218 -2.94 -15.99 16.22
CA GLU A 218 -3.38 -15.45 14.91
C GLU A 218 -4.83 -15.82 14.57
N LYS A 219 -5.46 -16.70 15.35
CA LYS A 219 -6.82 -17.22 15.08
C LYS A 219 -7.91 -16.19 15.33
N ASP A 220 -7.66 -15.21 16.18
CA ASP A 220 -8.60 -14.16 16.57
C ASP A 220 -8.41 -12.83 15.83
N ASP A 221 -7.35 -12.73 15.00
CA ASP A 221 -7.04 -11.50 14.25
C ASP A 221 -7.97 -11.32 13.04
N THR A 222 -8.43 -10.10 12.83
CA THR A 222 -9.28 -9.76 11.69
C THR A 222 -8.48 -9.69 10.39
N VAL A 223 -9.00 -10.28 9.30
CA VAL A 223 -8.44 -10.12 7.96
C VAL A 223 -8.96 -8.81 7.36
N PHE A 224 -8.06 -7.97 6.87
CA PHE A 224 -8.46 -6.75 6.17
C PHE A 224 -9.19 -7.09 4.87
N GLU A 225 -10.41 -6.58 4.68
CA GLU A 225 -11.28 -6.90 3.53
C GLU A 225 -10.59 -6.69 2.16
N GLY A 226 -9.73 -5.68 2.04
CA GLY A 226 -9.01 -5.37 0.81
C GLY A 226 -7.89 -6.35 0.45
N CYS A 227 -7.43 -7.15 1.42
CA CYS A 227 -6.34 -8.12 1.28
C CYS A 227 -6.77 -9.55 1.65
N MET A 228 -8.09 -9.79 1.64
CA MET A 228 -8.65 -11.09 1.99
C MET A 228 -8.11 -12.19 1.08
N PRO A 229 -7.63 -13.32 1.64
CA PRO A 229 -7.16 -14.47 0.86
C PRO A 229 -8.24 -15.01 -0.07
N VAL A 230 -7.83 -15.40 -1.28
CA VAL A 230 -8.76 -15.83 -2.33
C VAL A 230 -9.55 -17.10 -1.93
N GLU A 231 -8.95 -18.01 -1.18
CA GLU A 231 -9.61 -19.20 -0.64
C GLU A 231 -10.66 -18.85 0.41
N VAL A 232 -10.41 -17.82 1.24
CA VAL A 232 -11.39 -17.33 2.24
C VAL A 232 -12.56 -16.65 1.52
N MET A 233 -12.31 -15.86 0.48
CA MET A 233 -13.37 -15.33 -0.38
C MET A 233 -14.18 -16.43 -1.03
N GLY A 234 -13.51 -17.45 -1.60
CA GLY A 234 -14.15 -18.60 -2.23
C GLY A 234 -15.07 -19.38 -1.29
N ALA A 235 -14.66 -19.54 -0.03
CA ALA A 235 -15.44 -20.25 0.99
C ALA A 235 -16.77 -19.54 1.36
N ARG A 236 -16.91 -18.23 1.07
CA ARG A 236 -18.16 -17.48 1.27
C ARG A 236 -19.28 -17.88 0.29
N GLY A 237 -18.94 -18.57 -0.79
CA GLY A 237 -19.90 -19.08 -1.77
C GLY A 237 -19.30 -19.19 -3.17
N ILE A 238 -19.84 -20.11 -3.98
CA ILE A 238 -19.33 -20.45 -5.31
C ILE A 238 -19.27 -19.24 -6.27
N ASP A 239 -20.19 -18.30 -6.15
CA ASP A 239 -20.22 -17.12 -7.02
C ASP A 239 -19.39 -15.94 -6.51
N THR A 240 -18.90 -15.99 -5.27
CA THR A 240 -18.22 -14.84 -4.63
C THR A 240 -17.03 -14.35 -5.47
N LEU A 241 -16.18 -15.25 -5.97
CA LEU A 241 -15.02 -14.88 -6.78
C LEU A 241 -15.42 -14.23 -8.12
N ARG A 242 -16.57 -14.62 -8.70
CA ARG A 242 -17.10 -14.07 -9.95
C ARG A 242 -17.64 -12.64 -9.81
N TYR A 243 -17.94 -12.19 -8.60
CA TYR A 243 -18.28 -10.80 -8.28
C TYR A 243 -17.05 -10.02 -7.73
N GLY A 244 -15.95 -10.71 -7.48
CA GLY A 244 -14.69 -10.21 -6.95
C GLY A 244 -13.53 -10.30 -7.95
N PRO A 245 -12.42 -10.97 -7.58
CA PRO A 245 -11.17 -11.01 -8.36
C PRO A 245 -11.32 -11.72 -9.71
N MET A 246 -12.26 -12.64 -9.87
CA MET A 246 -12.49 -13.37 -11.11
C MET A 246 -13.68 -12.87 -11.92
N LYS A 247 -14.11 -11.62 -11.70
CA LYS A 247 -15.26 -11.03 -12.41
C LYS A 247 -15.03 -11.01 -13.93
N PRO A 248 -15.95 -11.58 -14.76
CA PRO A 248 -15.73 -11.65 -16.21
C PRO A 248 -16.23 -10.40 -16.96
N VAL A 249 -17.12 -9.60 -16.38
CA VAL A 249 -17.79 -8.47 -17.03
C VAL A 249 -16.79 -7.44 -17.58
N GLY A 250 -16.92 -7.08 -18.84
CA GLY A 250 -16.04 -6.16 -19.55
C GLY A 250 -14.74 -6.80 -20.04
N LEU A 251 -14.73 -8.13 -20.17
CA LEU A 251 -13.61 -8.95 -20.67
C LEU A 251 -14.15 -10.04 -21.61
N GLU A 252 -14.83 -9.62 -22.68
CA GLU A 252 -15.34 -10.48 -23.74
C GLU A 252 -14.18 -11.20 -24.44
N LEU A 253 -14.41 -12.41 -24.95
CA LEU A 253 -13.43 -13.16 -25.75
C LEU A 253 -13.12 -12.42 -27.05
N PRO A 254 -11.86 -12.37 -27.50
CA PRO A 254 -11.45 -11.62 -28.69
C PRO A 254 -12.26 -11.98 -29.94
N GLY A 255 -12.79 -10.94 -30.60
CA GLY A 255 -13.57 -11.11 -31.84
C GLY A 255 -14.99 -11.68 -31.64
N THR A 256 -15.48 -11.75 -30.40
CA THR A 256 -16.82 -12.22 -30.07
C THR A 256 -17.48 -11.32 -29.01
N ASP A 257 -18.80 -11.46 -28.85
CA ASP A 257 -19.55 -10.86 -27.73
C ASP A 257 -19.69 -11.84 -26.53
N THR A 258 -18.93 -12.94 -26.56
CA THR A 258 -19.02 -13.98 -25.54
C THR A 258 -18.25 -13.56 -24.29
N VAL A 259 -18.96 -13.48 -23.17
CA VAL A 259 -18.37 -13.26 -21.85
C VAL A 259 -18.01 -14.61 -21.23
N PRO A 260 -16.74 -14.85 -20.82
CA PRO A 260 -16.36 -16.07 -20.12
C PRO A 260 -17.15 -16.27 -18.81
N TYR A 261 -17.18 -17.48 -18.27
CA TYR A 261 -17.85 -17.73 -17.01
C TYR A 261 -17.16 -17.03 -15.84
N ALA A 262 -15.82 -17.06 -15.83
CA ALA A 262 -14.95 -16.30 -14.92
C ALA A 262 -13.64 -15.94 -15.63
N VAL A 263 -12.89 -14.96 -15.12
CA VAL A 263 -11.59 -14.56 -15.70
C VAL A 263 -10.60 -14.23 -14.58
N VAL A 264 -9.43 -14.85 -14.61
CA VAL A 264 -8.28 -14.42 -13.82
C VAL A 264 -7.44 -13.44 -14.65
N GLN A 265 -7.07 -12.32 -14.06
CA GLN A 265 -6.23 -11.31 -14.69
C GLN A 265 -4.79 -11.41 -14.19
N LEU A 266 -3.83 -11.37 -15.10
CA LEU A 266 -2.41 -11.27 -14.79
C LEU A 266 -1.93 -9.86 -15.15
N ARG A 267 -1.30 -9.18 -14.20
CA ARG A 267 -0.73 -7.84 -14.39
C ARG A 267 0.77 -7.92 -14.50
N GLN A 268 1.34 -7.19 -15.45
CA GLN A 268 2.79 -7.04 -15.60
C GLN A 268 3.42 -6.55 -14.30
N ASP A 269 4.48 -7.22 -13.84
CA ASP A 269 5.16 -6.95 -12.56
C ASP A 269 6.54 -6.28 -12.74
N ASN A 270 7.12 -6.31 -13.95
CA ASN A 270 8.40 -5.67 -14.26
C ASN A 270 8.40 -5.00 -15.63
N GLY A 271 9.35 -4.09 -15.88
CA GLY A 271 9.45 -3.32 -17.13
C GLY A 271 9.67 -4.17 -18.38
N SER A 272 10.37 -5.29 -18.27
CA SER A 272 10.64 -6.22 -19.38
C SER A 272 9.45 -7.13 -19.75
N ALA A 273 8.34 -7.05 -19.03
CA ALA A 273 7.14 -7.88 -19.20
C ALA A 273 7.41 -9.40 -19.14
N THR A 274 8.41 -9.82 -18.38
CA THR A 274 8.76 -11.22 -18.17
C THR A 274 8.06 -11.83 -16.95
N LEU A 275 7.60 -11.00 -16.02
CA LEU A 275 6.95 -11.39 -14.76
C LEU A 275 5.52 -10.84 -14.69
N TYR A 276 4.59 -11.68 -14.21
CA TYR A 276 3.19 -11.33 -14.06
C TYR A 276 2.64 -11.71 -12.69
N ASN A 277 1.97 -10.76 -12.05
CA ASN A 277 1.27 -10.96 -10.78
C ASN A 277 -0.16 -11.46 -11.03
N ILE A 278 -0.61 -12.47 -10.29
CA ILE A 278 -1.98 -12.99 -10.33
C ILE A 278 -2.86 -12.05 -9.51
N VAL A 279 -3.63 -11.20 -10.20
CA VAL A 279 -4.38 -10.10 -9.57
C VAL A 279 -5.50 -10.60 -8.66
N GLY A 280 -5.48 -10.18 -7.39
CA GLY A 280 -6.52 -10.53 -6.43
C GLY A 280 -6.40 -11.95 -5.85
N PHE A 281 -5.25 -12.59 -6.04
CA PHE A 281 -4.95 -13.93 -5.55
C PHE A 281 -4.01 -13.92 -4.36
N GLN A 282 -4.19 -12.99 -3.45
CA GLN A 282 -3.59 -13.07 -2.12
C GLN A 282 -4.01 -14.38 -1.46
N THR A 283 -3.08 -15.08 -0.82
CA THR A 283 -3.35 -16.43 -0.30
C THR A 283 -2.44 -16.79 0.86
N HIS A 284 -2.94 -17.65 1.76
CA HIS A 284 -2.17 -18.34 2.79
C HIS A 284 -2.13 -19.86 2.58
N LEU A 285 -2.49 -20.33 1.38
CA LEU A 285 -2.31 -21.72 1.00
C LEU A 285 -0.84 -22.14 1.15
N LYS A 286 -0.59 -23.38 1.56
CA LYS A 286 0.76 -23.98 1.52
C LYS A 286 1.34 -23.92 0.11
N PHE A 287 2.64 -23.73 -0.06
CA PHE A 287 3.27 -23.59 -1.37
C PHE A 287 2.96 -24.74 -2.36
N PRO A 288 2.96 -26.02 -1.94
CA PRO A 288 2.54 -27.11 -2.83
C PRO A 288 1.09 -26.98 -3.29
N GLU A 289 0.19 -26.51 -2.42
CA GLU A 289 -1.21 -26.27 -2.75
C GLU A 289 -1.39 -25.08 -3.69
N GLN A 290 -0.64 -24.00 -3.49
CA GLN A 290 -0.64 -22.89 -4.45
C GLN A 290 -0.25 -23.36 -5.84
N LYS A 291 0.82 -24.16 -5.96
CA LYS A 291 1.22 -24.73 -7.25
C LYS A 291 0.14 -25.64 -7.84
N ARG A 292 -0.45 -26.54 -7.04
CA ARG A 292 -1.50 -27.46 -7.47
C ARG A 292 -2.76 -26.72 -7.95
N VAL A 293 -3.28 -25.82 -7.12
CA VAL A 293 -4.55 -25.13 -7.37
C VAL A 293 -4.41 -24.09 -8.46
N PHE A 294 -3.38 -23.24 -8.41
CA PHE A 294 -3.23 -22.17 -9.41
C PHE A 294 -2.78 -22.68 -10.79
N SER A 295 -2.21 -23.88 -10.87
CA SER A 295 -1.99 -24.55 -12.18
C SER A 295 -3.29 -25.03 -12.84
N MET A 296 -4.43 -25.01 -12.15
CA MET A 296 -5.74 -25.27 -12.77
C MET A 296 -6.31 -24.03 -13.50
N ILE A 297 -5.70 -22.86 -13.33
CA ILE A 297 -6.09 -21.65 -14.06
C ILE A 297 -5.73 -21.83 -15.52
N PRO A 298 -6.68 -21.66 -16.49
CA PRO A 298 -6.41 -21.80 -17.91
C PRO A 298 -5.23 -20.91 -18.35
N GLY A 299 -4.23 -21.53 -18.96
CA GLY A 299 -2.99 -20.87 -19.35
C GLY A 299 -1.85 -20.97 -18.31
N LEU A 300 -2.12 -21.40 -17.10
CA LEU A 300 -1.13 -21.56 -16.02
C LEU A 300 -0.76 -23.02 -15.71
N GLU A 301 -1.14 -23.96 -16.56
CA GLU A 301 -0.97 -25.40 -16.30
C GLU A 301 0.50 -25.82 -16.05
N LYS A 302 1.44 -25.05 -16.59
CA LYS A 302 2.88 -25.25 -16.43
C LYS A 302 3.58 -24.03 -15.84
N ALA A 303 2.82 -23.17 -15.15
CA ALA A 303 3.35 -21.91 -14.63
C ALA A 303 4.53 -22.12 -13.67
N GLU A 304 5.58 -21.34 -13.88
CA GLU A 304 6.72 -21.25 -12.96
C GLU A 304 6.51 -20.06 -12.03
N PHE A 305 6.39 -20.39 -10.74
CA PHE A 305 6.20 -19.39 -9.69
C PHE A 305 7.57 -18.89 -9.22
N VAL A 306 7.88 -17.63 -9.53
CA VAL A 306 9.09 -16.97 -9.01
C VAL A 306 8.88 -16.45 -7.60
N ARG A 307 7.61 -16.25 -7.22
CA ARG A 307 7.20 -15.87 -5.87
C ARG A 307 5.87 -16.54 -5.55
N TYR A 308 5.79 -17.17 -4.40
CA TYR A 308 4.52 -17.67 -3.85
C TYR A 308 3.83 -16.59 -3.05
N GLY A 309 2.51 -16.72 -2.90
CA GLY A 309 1.74 -15.94 -1.96
C GLY A 309 2.14 -16.27 -0.53
N VAL A 310 2.21 -15.26 0.31
CA VAL A 310 2.51 -15.39 1.74
C VAL A 310 1.62 -14.46 2.54
N MET A 311 1.29 -14.85 3.76
CA MET A 311 0.56 -14.01 4.69
C MET A 311 1.52 -13.38 5.70
N HIS A 312 1.28 -12.12 6.04
CA HIS A 312 2.03 -11.39 7.05
C HIS A 312 1.07 -10.85 8.10
N ARG A 313 1.46 -10.91 9.35
CA ARG A 313 0.78 -10.22 10.43
C ARG A 313 1.29 -8.79 10.48
N ASN A 314 0.40 -7.85 10.22
CA ASN A 314 0.68 -6.43 10.26
C ASN A 314 0.28 -5.85 11.62
N SER A 315 1.11 -4.99 12.16
CA SER A 315 0.87 -4.33 13.45
C SER A 315 0.58 -2.84 13.24
N TYR A 316 -0.34 -2.29 14.04
CA TYR A 316 -0.63 -0.86 14.07
C TYR A 316 -0.99 -0.42 15.49
N ILE A 317 -0.80 0.88 15.78
CA ILE A 317 -1.08 1.49 17.08
C ILE A 317 -2.51 2.04 17.13
N ASN A 318 -3.04 2.24 18.33
CA ASN A 318 -4.32 2.95 18.53
C ASN A 318 -4.16 4.46 18.28
N SER A 319 -4.00 4.84 17.03
CA SER A 319 -3.67 6.21 16.65
C SER A 319 -4.68 7.26 17.12
N PRO A 320 -6.01 7.01 17.18
CA PRO A 320 -6.95 8.00 17.74
C PRO A 320 -6.65 8.40 19.18
N GLU A 321 -6.17 7.46 20.00
CA GLU A 321 -5.73 7.74 21.38
C GLU A 321 -4.37 8.44 21.43
N LEU A 322 -3.48 8.08 20.53
CA LEU A 322 -2.06 8.41 20.64
C LEU A 322 -1.64 9.63 19.83
N LEU A 323 -2.31 9.94 18.72
CA LEU A 323 -1.83 10.92 17.75
C LEU A 323 -2.73 12.15 17.62
N LEU A 324 -2.09 13.28 17.32
CA LEU A 324 -2.73 14.48 16.80
C LEU A 324 -2.88 14.40 15.27
N PRO A 325 -3.73 15.22 14.65
CA PRO A 325 -3.82 15.30 13.18
C PRO A 325 -2.51 15.70 12.49
N THR A 326 -1.56 16.26 13.22
CA THR A 326 -0.20 16.57 12.80
C THR A 326 0.72 15.35 12.78
N LEU A 327 0.24 14.19 13.22
CA LEU A 327 0.95 12.93 13.49
C LEU A 327 1.92 12.97 14.68
N GLN A 328 1.89 14.04 15.48
CA GLN A 328 2.62 14.11 16.73
C GLN A 328 2.01 13.17 17.77
N TYR A 329 2.85 12.56 18.58
CA TYR A 329 2.43 11.83 19.77
C TYR A 329 1.88 12.80 20.81
N ARG A 330 0.66 12.58 21.30
CA ARG A 330 -0.06 13.51 22.20
C ARG A 330 0.70 13.86 23.48
N LYS A 331 1.53 12.93 23.99
CA LYS A 331 2.28 13.12 25.23
C LYS A 331 3.71 13.66 25.01
N ARG A 332 4.13 13.80 23.72
CA ARG A 332 5.49 14.26 23.39
C ARG A 332 5.52 14.89 21.99
N ASP A 333 5.57 16.22 21.93
CA ASP A 333 5.49 17.00 20.69
C ASP A 333 6.64 16.73 19.70
N SER A 334 7.81 16.29 20.20
CA SER A 334 8.98 15.98 19.38
C SER A 334 8.96 14.57 18.76
N LEU A 335 7.92 13.78 19.01
CA LEU A 335 7.79 12.43 18.49
C LEU A 335 6.60 12.34 17.53
N PHE A 336 6.86 11.76 16.35
CA PHE A 336 5.86 11.51 15.31
C PHE A 336 5.78 10.03 14.99
N PHE A 337 4.60 9.57 14.58
CA PHE A 337 4.41 8.25 13.99
C PHE A 337 3.90 8.41 12.56
N ALA A 338 4.38 7.58 11.64
CA ALA A 338 3.98 7.66 10.25
C ALA A 338 3.89 6.29 9.56
N GLY A 339 3.15 6.25 8.45
CA GLY A 339 2.98 5.05 7.65
C GLY A 339 1.92 4.10 8.16
N GLN A 340 1.98 2.85 7.70
CA GLN A 340 0.96 1.84 8.00
C GLN A 340 0.83 1.54 9.49
N LEU A 341 1.89 1.73 10.25
CA LEU A 341 1.89 1.64 11.72
C LEU A 341 0.81 2.54 12.36
N THR A 342 0.39 3.62 11.71
CA THR A 342 -0.65 4.54 12.21
C THR A 342 -2.09 4.10 11.89
N GLY A 343 -2.29 2.92 11.28
CA GLY A 343 -3.63 2.46 10.90
C GLY A 343 -4.14 3.04 9.58
N VAL A 344 -3.26 3.58 8.74
CA VAL A 344 -3.58 3.75 7.32
C VAL A 344 -3.24 2.46 6.56
N GLU A 345 -4.05 2.10 5.58
CA GLU A 345 -3.81 0.91 4.77
C GLU A 345 -3.49 1.28 3.32
N GLY A 346 -2.37 0.75 2.80
CA GLY A 346 -1.90 0.94 1.43
C GLY A 346 -0.60 1.73 1.31
N TYR A 347 0.12 1.50 0.21
CA TYR A 347 1.44 2.09 -0.04
C TYR A 347 1.43 3.61 -0.07
N LEU A 348 0.42 4.20 -0.75
CA LEU A 348 0.33 5.65 -0.88
C LEU A 348 -0.17 6.32 0.38
N GLU A 349 -1.09 5.69 1.07
CA GLU A 349 -1.54 6.14 2.38
C GLU A 349 -0.36 6.16 3.36
N SER A 350 0.46 5.10 3.36
CA SER A 350 1.68 5.05 4.17
C SER A 350 2.68 6.15 3.80
N ALA A 351 2.98 6.32 2.52
CA ALA A 351 3.88 7.37 2.05
C ALA A 351 3.35 8.77 2.34
N SER A 352 2.04 9.00 2.21
CA SER A 352 1.40 10.29 2.48
C SER A 352 1.48 10.69 3.96
N MET A 353 1.41 9.74 4.88
CA MET A 353 1.65 10.00 6.29
C MET A 353 3.13 10.31 6.56
N GLY A 354 4.05 9.66 5.84
CA GLY A 354 5.47 10.03 5.85
C GLY A 354 5.70 11.46 5.37
N LEU A 355 5.06 11.86 4.28
CA LEU A 355 5.11 13.22 3.75
C LEU A 355 4.65 14.24 4.78
N LEU A 356 3.49 14.01 5.40
CA LEU A 356 2.95 14.90 6.43
C LEU A 356 3.86 14.98 7.66
N ALA A 357 4.33 13.83 8.16
CA ALA A 357 5.23 13.79 9.33
C ALA A 357 6.56 14.49 9.04
N GLY A 358 7.14 14.30 7.85
CA GLY A 358 8.37 14.96 7.42
C GLY A 358 8.24 16.48 7.36
N ILE A 359 7.13 16.99 6.80
CA ILE A 359 6.82 18.43 6.78
C ILE A 359 6.71 18.96 8.20
N ASN A 360 5.94 18.33 9.08
CA ASN A 360 5.69 18.80 10.42
C ASN A 360 6.94 18.69 11.31
N ALA A 361 7.73 17.63 11.19
CA ALA A 361 8.99 17.53 11.90
C ALA A 361 10.00 18.60 11.44
N ALA A 362 10.01 18.93 10.15
CA ALA A 362 10.85 20.02 9.65
C ALA A 362 10.44 21.37 10.23
N LYS A 363 9.13 21.66 10.30
CA LYS A 363 8.61 22.88 10.95
C LYS A 363 9.00 22.92 12.42
N LEU A 364 8.84 21.80 13.14
CA LEU A 364 9.23 21.71 14.54
C LEU A 364 10.75 21.99 14.73
N CYS A 365 11.60 21.43 13.88
CA CYS A 365 13.05 21.68 13.91
C CYS A 365 13.40 23.16 13.67
N LYS A 366 12.54 23.91 12.97
CA LYS A 366 12.65 25.36 12.75
C LYS A 366 11.96 26.20 13.83
N GLU A 367 11.44 25.57 14.87
CA GLU A 367 10.64 26.21 15.93
C GLU A 367 9.33 26.84 15.39
N GLU A 368 8.81 26.31 14.27
CA GLU A 368 7.55 26.71 13.68
C GLU A 368 6.41 25.78 14.13
N ALA A 369 5.18 26.31 14.14
CA ALA A 369 4.01 25.50 14.48
C ALA A 369 3.75 24.42 13.40
N CYS A 370 3.47 23.20 13.86
CA CYS A 370 3.00 22.12 12.98
C CYS A 370 1.66 22.48 12.34
N ILE A 371 1.43 21.97 11.13
CA ILE A 371 0.23 22.23 10.34
C ILE A 371 -0.63 20.98 10.17
N THR A 372 -1.92 21.20 10.02
CA THR A 372 -2.89 20.17 9.60
C THR A 372 -3.40 20.48 8.21
N PHE A 373 -3.55 19.46 7.41
CA PHE A 373 -4.20 19.61 6.09
C PHE A 373 -5.73 19.62 6.23
N PRO A 374 -6.46 20.37 5.39
CA PRO A 374 -7.91 20.42 5.44
C PRO A 374 -8.55 19.05 5.16
N LYS A 375 -9.68 18.74 5.82
CA LYS A 375 -10.46 17.50 5.59
C LYS A 375 -11.05 17.42 4.17
N GLU A 376 -10.98 18.48 3.42
CA GLU A 376 -11.33 18.56 1.99
C GLU A 376 -10.31 17.85 1.11
N THR A 377 -9.08 17.62 1.58
CA THR A 377 -8.01 16.90 0.89
C THR A 377 -7.99 15.41 1.32
N SER A 378 -7.47 14.53 0.48
CA SER A 378 -7.26 13.12 0.82
C SER A 378 -6.27 12.98 1.97
N LEU A 379 -5.17 13.73 1.92
CA LEU A 379 -4.13 13.75 2.94
C LEU A 379 -4.69 14.19 4.30
N GLY A 380 -5.43 15.29 4.34
CA GLY A 380 -6.07 15.79 5.56
C GLY A 380 -7.16 14.88 6.09
N ALA A 381 -7.98 14.30 5.21
CA ALA A 381 -9.03 13.36 5.61
C ALA A 381 -8.44 12.10 6.27
N LEU A 382 -7.35 11.54 5.71
CA LEU A 382 -6.65 10.40 6.32
C LEU A 382 -6.05 10.74 7.68
N SER A 383 -5.31 11.84 7.79
CA SER A 383 -4.67 12.24 9.06
C SER A 383 -5.72 12.50 10.15
N HIS A 384 -6.85 13.08 9.80
CA HIS A 384 -7.96 13.25 10.72
C HIS A 384 -8.62 11.92 11.11
N TYR A 385 -8.83 11.00 10.14
CA TYR A 385 -9.40 9.68 10.43
C TYR A 385 -8.58 8.93 11.48
N ILE A 386 -7.25 8.84 11.30
CA ILE A 386 -6.37 8.10 12.21
C ILE A 386 -6.13 8.80 13.56
N SER A 387 -6.51 10.08 13.72
CA SER A 387 -6.28 10.84 14.96
C SER A 387 -7.56 11.21 15.71
N THR A 388 -8.74 11.04 15.08
CA THR A 388 -10.04 11.38 15.66
C THR A 388 -11.12 10.32 15.42
N GLY A 389 -10.73 9.16 14.92
CA GLY A 389 -11.63 8.01 14.69
C GLY A 389 -12.15 7.39 15.99
N PRO A 390 -13.02 6.39 15.91
CA PRO A 390 -13.53 5.70 17.10
C PRO A 390 -12.41 4.91 17.78
N ASN A 391 -12.22 5.11 19.09
CA ASN A 391 -11.14 4.49 19.86
C ASN A 391 -11.36 2.98 20.08
N ASP A 392 -12.61 2.59 20.40
CA ASP A 392 -12.92 1.22 20.84
C ASP A 392 -12.93 0.17 19.71
N ASN A 393 -12.95 0.60 18.45
CA ASN A 393 -12.94 -0.29 17.27
C ASN A 393 -12.23 0.37 16.09
N PHE A 394 -11.04 0.89 16.34
CA PHE A 394 -10.22 1.50 15.30
C PHE A 394 -9.73 0.45 14.32
N GLN A 395 -10.01 0.65 13.03
CA GLN A 395 -9.65 -0.26 11.95
C GLN A 395 -8.79 0.45 10.90
N PRO A 396 -7.83 -0.25 10.29
CA PRO A 396 -7.06 0.29 9.18
C PRO A 396 -7.95 0.81 8.06
N MET A 397 -7.54 1.91 7.41
CA MET A 397 -8.35 2.59 6.40
C MET A 397 -7.55 2.93 5.15
N ASN A 398 -8.10 2.55 3.99
CA ASN A 398 -7.67 3.11 2.71
C ASN A 398 -8.34 4.47 2.48
N VAL A 399 -7.65 5.34 1.74
CA VAL A 399 -8.26 6.59 1.29
C VAL A 399 -9.51 6.33 0.43
N ASN A 400 -10.60 7.01 0.76
CA ASN A 400 -11.85 6.94 0.02
C ASN A 400 -12.61 8.27 0.12
N PHE A 401 -13.52 8.54 -0.84
CA PHE A 401 -14.29 9.78 -0.82
C PHE A 401 -15.29 9.89 0.33
N GLY A 402 -15.53 8.81 1.08
CA GLY A 402 -16.43 8.81 2.24
C GLY A 402 -15.86 9.52 3.46
N ILE A 403 -14.50 9.56 3.58
CA ILE A 403 -13.81 10.27 4.68
C ILE A 403 -13.51 11.74 4.34
N ILE A 404 -13.57 12.13 3.06
CA ILE A 404 -13.35 13.50 2.62
C ILE A 404 -14.61 14.33 2.91
N SER A 405 -14.44 15.55 3.42
CA SER A 405 -15.55 16.47 3.71
C SER A 405 -16.50 16.61 2.53
N PRO A 406 -17.83 16.50 2.72
CA PRO A 406 -18.80 16.60 1.64
C PRO A 406 -18.81 18.00 1.00
N LEU A 407 -19.31 18.10 -0.25
CA LEU A 407 -19.42 19.37 -0.98
C LEU A 407 -20.46 20.35 -0.41
N GLY A 408 -21.33 19.92 0.50
CA GLY A 408 -22.46 20.72 0.99
C GLY A 408 -23.59 20.95 -0.03
N ILE A 409 -23.51 20.33 -1.21
CA ILE A 409 -24.49 20.46 -2.29
C ILE A 409 -25.66 19.52 -2.05
N LYS A 410 -26.88 20.04 -1.95
CA LYS A 410 -28.11 19.26 -1.75
C LYS A 410 -28.63 18.58 -3.03
N LYS A 411 -28.18 19.02 -4.22
CA LYS A 411 -28.63 18.49 -5.51
C LYS A 411 -28.03 17.09 -5.75
N ARG A 412 -28.87 16.13 -6.15
CA ARG A 412 -28.43 14.78 -6.55
C ARG A 412 -27.55 14.87 -7.81
N MET A 413 -26.34 14.29 -7.74
CA MET A 413 -25.36 14.28 -8.81
C MET A 413 -24.95 12.85 -9.14
N LYS A 414 -24.44 12.60 -10.36
CA LYS A 414 -23.79 11.33 -10.70
C LYS A 414 -22.52 11.19 -9.88
N LYS A 415 -22.20 9.95 -9.44
CA LYS A 415 -21.02 9.66 -8.60
C LYS A 415 -19.71 10.22 -9.20
N ARG A 416 -19.52 10.07 -10.51
CA ARG A 416 -18.33 10.55 -11.21
C ARG A 416 -18.21 12.08 -11.17
N GLU A 417 -19.29 12.78 -11.42
CA GLU A 417 -19.35 14.25 -11.36
C GLU A 417 -19.07 14.76 -9.94
N LYS A 418 -19.70 14.14 -8.94
CA LYS A 418 -19.44 14.46 -7.53
C LYS A 418 -17.97 14.26 -7.16
N ASN A 419 -17.37 13.14 -7.58
CA ASN A 419 -15.96 12.86 -7.28
C ASN A 419 -15.02 13.85 -7.97
N ALA A 420 -15.30 14.26 -9.20
CA ALA A 420 -14.52 15.27 -9.91
C ALA A 420 -14.51 16.62 -9.18
N LEU A 421 -15.69 17.06 -8.68
CA LEU A 421 -15.78 18.30 -7.90
C LEU A 421 -15.06 18.21 -6.55
N LEU A 422 -15.14 17.06 -5.87
CA LEU A 422 -14.37 16.81 -4.64
C LEU A 422 -12.87 16.88 -4.92
N ALA A 423 -12.41 16.27 -6.01
CA ALA A 423 -11.02 16.29 -6.41
C ALA A 423 -10.54 17.71 -6.74
N GLN A 424 -11.33 18.47 -7.51
CA GLN A 424 -11.00 19.86 -7.83
C GLN A 424 -10.82 20.69 -6.56
N ARG A 425 -11.79 20.67 -5.65
CA ARG A 425 -11.73 21.40 -4.36
C ARG A 425 -10.51 21.00 -3.54
N ALA A 426 -10.20 19.70 -3.47
CA ALA A 426 -9.06 19.20 -2.74
C ALA A 426 -7.73 19.73 -3.33
N LEU A 427 -7.59 19.72 -4.65
CA LEU A 427 -6.39 20.22 -5.31
C LEU A 427 -6.22 21.73 -5.18
N GLU A 428 -7.30 22.51 -5.17
CA GLU A 428 -7.27 23.94 -4.84
C GLU A 428 -6.80 24.17 -3.39
N ALA A 429 -7.29 23.36 -2.44
CA ALA A 429 -6.84 23.42 -1.05
C ALA A 429 -5.36 23.06 -0.88
N ILE A 430 -4.84 22.10 -1.65
CA ILE A 430 -3.40 21.74 -1.65
C ILE A 430 -2.55 22.92 -2.14
N GLU A 431 -2.96 23.65 -3.19
CA GLU A 431 -2.19 24.83 -3.64
C GLU A 431 -2.08 25.90 -2.53
N VAL A 432 -3.16 26.13 -1.78
CA VAL A 432 -3.12 27.02 -0.61
C VAL A 432 -2.20 26.51 0.49
N MET A 433 -2.14 25.16 0.68
CA MET A 433 -1.27 24.58 1.67
C MET A 433 0.21 24.65 1.32
N LYS A 434 0.56 24.60 0.02
CA LYS A 434 1.95 24.76 -0.46
C LYS A 434 2.60 26.09 -0.01
N GLU A 435 1.82 27.13 0.16
CA GLU A 435 2.32 28.45 0.61
C GLU A 435 2.65 28.45 2.14
N LYS A 436 2.22 27.43 2.87
CA LYS A 436 2.38 27.32 4.35
C LYS A 436 3.48 26.33 4.78
N ILE A 437 4.10 25.63 3.83
CA ILE A 437 5.03 24.51 4.10
C ILE A 437 6.48 24.79 3.69
#